data_ee7d0013c89133a4b23c7aab63f7dc88
#
_entry.id   ee7d0013c89133a4b23c7aab63f7dc88
#
_cell.length_a   1.000
_cell.length_b   1.000
_cell.length_c   1.000
_cell.angle_alpha   90.00
_cell.angle_beta   90.00
_cell.angle_gamma   90.00
#
_symmetry.space_group_name_H-M   'P 1'
#
loop_
_entity.id
_entity.type
_entity.pdbx_description
1 polymer ?
#
loop_
_entity_poly.entity_id
_entity_poly.type
_entity_poly.pdbx_seq_one_letter_code
_entity_poly.pdbx_strand_id
1 'polypeptide(L)'
;MLKFNRFWCRASTRHDYHALHDHRSIMTFILWLHNPVDSEKERMDQYGFRPEAGEVILTYNDTCGKLRKHHFPLSPEKNGTMIVFPSDINHMAQPIHSSDEYRICLAGDLAYDSYNITGAEGLLVT
;
A
#
# COMPACT_ATOMS: atom_id res chain seq x y z
N MET A 1 13.20 17.52 -9.75
CA MET A 1 13.70 16.31 -9.09
C MET A 1 12.59 15.73 -8.24
N LEU A 2 12.39 14.40 -8.25
CA LEU A 2 11.49 13.76 -7.29
C LEU A 2 12.11 13.79 -5.90
N LYS A 3 11.31 14.13 -4.90
CA LYS A 3 11.70 14.10 -3.49
C LYS A 3 10.56 13.57 -2.63
N PHE A 4 10.91 13.15 -1.42
CA PHE A 4 9.91 12.78 -0.43
C PHE A 4 9.04 13.99 -0.06
N ASN A 5 7.74 13.84 -0.27
CA ASN A 5 6.75 14.82 0.12
C ASN A 5 6.31 14.58 1.58
N ARG A 6 6.00 13.33 1.88
CA ARG A 6 5.64 12.88 3.23
C ARG A 6 5.90 11.39 3.36
N PHE A 7 6.07 10.93 4.58
CA PHE A 7 6.08 9.51 4.91
C PHE A 7 5.50 9.29 6.31
N TRP A 8 5.03 8.08 6.56
CA TRP A 8 4.44 7.70 7.84
C TRP A 8 4.67 6.21 8.11
N CYS A 9 4.67 5.86 9.39
CA CYS A 9 4.66 4.49 9.84
C CYS A 9 3.22 4.08 10.17
N ARG A 10 2.80 2.92 9.71
CA ARG A 10 1.50 2.33 10.04
C ARG A 10 1.71 1.02 10.77
N ALA A 11 1.08 0.89 11.94
CA ALA A 11 0.95 -0.36 12.68
C ALA A 11 -0.52 -0.79 12.64
N SER A 12 -0.78 -2.01 12.24
CA SER A 12 -2.12 -2.61 12.17
C SER A 12 -2.10 -3.95 12.90
N THR A 13 -3.12 -4.22 13.69
CA THR A 13 -3.29 -5.50 14.39
C THR A 13 -4.43 -6.31 13.78
N ARG A 14 -4.86 -7.37 14.47
CA ARG A 14 -5.94 -8.25 14.03
C ARG A 14 -7.19 -7.44 13.65
N HIS A 15 -7.78 -7.76 12.48
CA HIS A 15 -8.97 -7.18 11.91
C HIS A 15 -8.84 -5.72 11.45
N ASP A 16 -7.73 -5.06 11.68
CA ASP A 16 -7.49 -3.74 11.10
C ASP A 16 -7.33 -3.85 9.59
N TYR A 17 -8.03 -3.00 8.87
CA TYR A 17 -7.90 -2.90 7.43
C TYR A 17 -7.63 -1.47 6.99
N HIS A 18 -7.16 -1.31 5.78
CA HIS A 18 -7.07 -0.01 5.15
C HIS A 18 -7.96 -0.02 3.92
N ALA A 19 -9.00 0.82 3.95
CA ALA A 19 -9.97 0.90 2.88
C ALA A 19 -9.33 1.29 1.55
N LEU A 20 -10.01 0.99 0.46
CA LEU A 20 -9.60 1.39 -0.88
C LEU A 20 -9.44 2.91 -0.97
N HIS A 21 -8.27 3.37 -1.38
CA HIS A 21 -7.93 4.79 -1.50
C HIS A 21 -6.78 4.99 -2.49
N ASP A 22 -6.55 6.24 -2.87
CA ASP A 22 -5.40 6.69 -3.64
C ASP A 22 -4.68 7.84 -2.91
N HIS A 23 -3.59 8.32 -3.50
CA HIS A 23 -2.88 9.49 -3.00
C HIS A 23 -2.74 10.55 -4.10
N ARG A 24 -2.77 11.81 -3.68
CA ARG A 24 -2.56 12.95 -4.57
C ARG A 24 -1.07 13.30 -4.62
N SER A 25 -0.28 12.44 -5.27
CA SER A 25 1.15 12.63 -5.45
C SER A 25 1.57 12.01 -6.79
N ILE A 26 2.87 11.84 -7.04
CA ILE A 26 3.36 11.25 -8.28
C ILE A 26 3.58 9.76 -8.10
N MET A 27 4.33 9.39 -7.07
CA MET A 27 4.61 7.99 -6.73
C MET A 27 4.34 7.78 -5.24
N THR A 28 3.84 6.60 -4.93
CA THR A 28 3.67 6.11 -3.55
C THR A 28 4.55 4.90 -3.36
N PHE A 29 5.14 4.74 -2.19
CA PHE A 29 5.86 3.54 -1.81
C PHE A 29 5.29 2.93 -0.54
N ILE A 30 5.43 1.61 -0.41
CA ILE A 30 5.17 0.85 0.82
C ILE A 30 6.35 -0.07 1.06
N LEU A 31 7.00 0.07 2.21
CA LEU A 31 8.07 -0.79 2.71
C LEU A 31 7.54 -1.59 3.89
N TRP A 32 7.51 -2.92 3.77
CA TRP A 32 7.10 -3.79 4.87
C TRP A 32 8.24 -4.01 5.85
N LEU A 33 8.02 -3.58 7.10
CA LEU A 33 9.00 -3.72 8.17
C LEU A 33 8.77 -4.99 8.99
N HIS A 34 7.50 -5.34 9.23
CA HIS A 34 7.13 -6.53 9.98
C HIS A 34 5.77 -7.07 9.51
N ASN A 35 5.77 -8.31 9.07
CA ASN A 35 4.57 -9.09 8.76
C ASN A 35 4.53 -10.29 9.71
N PRO A 36 3.57 -10.33 10.65
CA PRO A 36 3.51 -11.40 11.64
C PRO A 36 2.94 -12.71 11.11
N VAL A 37 2.26 -12.66 9.96
CA VAL A 37 1.55 -13.81 9.38
C VAL A 37 1.89 -14.00 7.91
N ASP A 38 1.69 -15.22 7.44
CA ASP A 38 1.75 -15.60 6.03
C ASP A 38 0.33 -15.51 5.46
N SER A 39 0.11 -14.61 4.52
CA SER A 39 -1.21 -14.37 3.94
C SER A 39 -1.76 -15.58 3.18
N GLU A 40 -0.91 -16.44 2.62
CA GLU A 40 -1.36 -17.67 1.96
C GLU A 40 -1.95 -18.65 2.97
N LYS A 41 -1.40 -18.70 4.20
CA LYS A 41 -1.96 -19.50 5.29
C LYS A 41 -3.22 -18.86 5.88
N GLU A 42 -3.29 -17.53 5.92
CA GLU A 42 -4.47 -16.76 6.36
C GLU A 42 -5.72 -17.05 5.53
N ARG A 43 -5.56 -17.39 4.24
CA ARG A 43 -6.69 -17.67 3.35
C ARG A 43 -7.53 -18.87 3.78
N MET A 44 -6.92 -19.81 4.48
CA MET A 44 -7.53 -21.06 4.92
C MET A 44 -7.34 -21.22 6.42
N ASP A 45 -8.07 -20.44 7.19
CA ASP A 45 -8.09 -20.59 8.64
C ASP A 45 -9.26 -21.44 9.12
N GLN A 46 -9.33 -21.68 10.43
CA GLN A 46 -10.39 -22.46 11.06
C GLN A 46 -11.80 -21.86 10.87
N TYR A 47 -11.91 -20.62 10.41
CA TYR A 47 -13.18 -19.92 10.19
C TYR A 47 -13.61 -19.90 8.73
N GLY A 48 -12.83 -20.53 7.83
CA GLY A 48 -13.18 -20.70 6.43
C GLY A 48 -12.24 -19.96 5.46
N PHE A 49 -12.67 -19.90 4.20
CA PHE A 49 -11.88 -19.34 3.13
C PHE A 49 -11.99 -17.80 3.05
N ARG A 50 -10.84 -17.11 3.13
CA ARG A 50 -10.71 -15.66 3.01
C ARG A 50 -9.69 -15.33 1.94
N PRO A 51 -10.11 -15.18 0.67
CA PRO A 51 -9.21 -15.20 -0.48
C PRO A 51 -8.17 -14.08 -0.52
N GLU A 52 -8.38 -12.98 0.18
CA GLU A 52 -7.50 -11.80 0.13
C GLU A 52 -6.90 -11.45 1.50
N ALA A 53 -7.11 -12.31 2.51
CA ALA A 53 -6.68 -12.03 3.88
C ALA A 53 -5.18 -11.74 3.97
N GLY A 54 -4.82 -10.68 4.69
CA GLY A 54 -3.44 -10.28 4.94
C GLY A 54 -2.71 -9.64 3.76
N GLU A 55 -3.33 -9.52 2.58
CA GLU A 55 -2.70 -8.98 1.38
C GLU A 55 -2.79 -7.45 1.28
N VAL A 56 -1.88 -6.88 0.50
CA VAL A 56 -2.05 -5.54 -0.10
C VAL A 56 -2.47 -5.74 -1.55
N ILE A 57 -3.48 -4.99 -1.99
CA ILE A 57 -4.10 -5.12 -3.30
C ILE A 57 -4.11 -3.76 -3.98
N LEU A 58 -3.59 -3.70 -5.20
CA LEU A 58 -3.71 -2.56 -6.10
C LEU A 58 -4.81 -2.84 -7.11
N THR A 59 -5.64 -1.83 -7.42
CA THR A 59 -6.69 -1.95 -8.44
C THR A 59 -6.49 -0.92 -9.54
N TYR A 60 -6.64 -1.36 -10.76
CA TYR A 60 -6.48 -0.52 -11.96
C TYR A 60 -7.38 -1.02 -13.10
N ASN A 61 -7.62 -0.17 -14.08
CA ASN A 61 -8.30 -0.59 -15.30
C ASN A 61 -7.27 -0.98 -16.37
N ASP A 62 -7.51 -2.11 -17.03
CA ASP A 62 -6.72 -2.49 -18.21
C ASP A 62 -7.09 -1.64 -19.43
N THR A 63 -6.40 -1.85 -20.54
CA THR A 63 -6.61 -1.12 -21.80
C THR A 63 -8.02 -1.32 -22.39
N CYS A 64 -8.76 -2.34 -21.95
CA CYS A 64 -10.15 -2.60 -22.33
C CYS A 64 -11.16 -2.02 -21.31
N GLY A 65 -10.70 -1.26 -20.32
CA GLY A 65 -11.53 -0.69 -19.27
C GLY A 65 -11.99 -1.68 -18.20
N LYS A 66 -11.47 -2.90 -18.20
CA LYS A 66 -11.78 -3.89 -17.16
C LYS A 66 -10.99 -3.62 -15.89
N LEU A 67 -11.68 -3.66 -14.74
CA LEU A 67 -11.06 -3.61 -13.43
C LEU A 67 -10.18 -4.85 -13.22
N ARG A 68 -8.93 -4.61 -12.85
CA ARG A 68 -7.94 -5.62 -12.48
C ARG A 68 -7.48 -5.41 -11.06
N LYS A 69 -7.06 -6.51 -10.43
CA LYS A 69 -6.42 -6.52 -9.12
C LYS A 69 -5.02 -7.08 -9.25
N HIS A 70 -4.06 -6.42 -8.63
CA HIS A 70 -2.73 -6.95 -8.43
C HIS A 70 -2.54 -7.24 -6.94
N HIS A 71 -2.25 -8.48 -6.62
CA HIS A 71 -2.15 -8.98 -5.26
C HIS A 71 -0.71 -9.04 -4.80
N PHE A 72 -0.42 -8.52 -3.61
CA PHE A 72 0.85 -8.67 -2.92
C PHE A 72 0.63 -9.52 -1.67
N PRO A 73 0.80 -10.85 -1.77
CA PRO A 73 0.77 -11.71 -0.60
C PRO A 73 1.96 -11.39 0.29
N LEU A 74 1.70 -11.25 1.58
CA LEU A 74 2.69 -10.87 2.58
C LEU A 74 3.01 -12.07 3.47
N SER A 75 4.25 -12.09 3.94
CA SER A 75 4.75 -13.09 4.88
C SER A 75 5.95 -12.51 5.65
N PRO A 76 6.43 -13.15 6.73
CA PRO A 76 7.65 -12.72 7.39
C PRO A 76 8.88 -12.62 6.47
N GLU A 77 8.96 -13.49 5.45
CA GLU A 77 10.06 -13.48 4.46
C GLU A 77 10.02 -12.24 3.54
N LYS A 78 8.90 -11.54 3.49
CA LYS A 78 8.75 -10.28 2.73
C LYS A 78 9.17 -9.04 3.52
N ASN A 79 9.58 -9.19 4.77
CA ASN A 79 10.12 -8.07 5.55
C ASN A 79 11.34 -7.47 4.84
N GLY A 80 11.39 -6.15 4.74
CA GLY A 80 12.39 -5.41 3.96
C GLY A 80 12.08 -5.26 2.47
N THR A 81 10.97 -5.81 1.96
CA THR A 81 10.52 -5.60 0.59
C THR A 81 9.77 -4.28 0.48
N MET A 82 10.03 -3.55 -0.61
CA MET A 82 9.35 -2.31 -0.93
C MET A 82 8.68 -2.40 -2.30
N ILE A 83 7.47 -1.87 -2.41
CA ILE A 83 6.83 -1.59 -3.70
C ILE A 83 6.74 -0.09 -3.92
N VAL A 84 6.80 0.31 -5.18
CA VAL A 84 6.61 1.71 -5.62
C VAL A 84 5.64 1.70 -6.79
N PHE A 85 4.64 2.56 -6.76
CA PHE A 85 3.59 2.62 -7.79
C PHE A 85 3.08 4.05 -7.96
N PRO A 86 2.44 4.38 -9.10
CA PRO A 86 1.81 5.69 -9.30
C PRO A 86 0.76 5.96 -8.22
N SER A 87 0.79 7.17 -7.67
CA SER A 87 -0.03 7.51 -6.49
C SER A 87 -1.53 7.52 -6.74
N ASP A 88 -1.96 7.65 -7.99
CA ASP A 88 -3.37 7.60 -8.42
C ASP A 88 -3.92 6.18 -8.56
N ILE A 89 -3.09 5.16 -8.37
CA ILE A 89 -3.55 3.78 -8.31
C ILE A 89 -4.22 3.51 -6.97
N ASN A 90 -5.50 3.14 -7.05
CA ASN A 90 -6.26 2.74 -5.87
C ASN A 90 -5.69 1.48 -5.25
N HIS A 91 -5.52 1.47 -3.95
CA HIS A 91 -4.99 0.34 -3.19
C HIS A 91 -5.66 0.18 -1.84
N MET A 92 -5.57 -1.02 -1.29
CA MET A 92 -6.12 -1.37 0.01
C MET A 92 -5.24 -2.39 0.72
N ALA A 93 -5.34 -2.47 2.04
CA ALA A 93 -4.71 -3.51 2.84
C ALA A 93 -5.77 -4.33 3.56
N GLN A 94 -5.82 -5.62 3.27
CA GLN A 94 -6.75 -6.56 3.89
C GLN A 94 -6.31 -6.92 5.31
N PRO A 95 -7.27 -7.20 6.20
CA PRO A 95 -6.97 -7.55 7.58
C PRO A 95 -6.25 -8.90 7.72
N ILE A 96 -5.47 -9.02 8.78
CA ILE A 96 -4.99 -10.30 9.30
C ILE A 96 -5.98 -10.80 10.36
N HIS A 97 -6.06 -12.12 10.54
CA HIS A 97 -7.04 -12.75 11.42
C HIS A 97 -6.46 -13.68 12.47
N SER A 98 -5.26 -14.21 12.24
CA SER A 98 -4.66 -15.27 13.07
C SER A 98 -3.66 -14.76 14.11
N SER A 99 -3.33 -13.46 14.13
CA SER A 99 -2.35 -12.90 15.05
C SER A 99 -2.80 -11.56 15.60
N ASP A 100 -2.50 -11.30 16.87
CA ASP A 100 -2.63 -10.00 17.52
C ASP A 100 -1.35 -9.16 17.45
N GLU A 101 -0.28 -9.70 16.86
CA GLU A 101 0.94 -8.95 16.60
C GLU A 101 0.71 -7.85 15.56
N TYR A 102 1.47 -6.76 15.67
CA TYR A 102 1.38 -5.66 14.73
C TYR A 102 2.02 -6.02 13.39
N ARG A 103 1.29 -5.79 12.29
CA ARG A 103 1.86 -5.63 10.97
C ARG A 103 2.32 -4.19 10.83
N ILE A 104 3.60 -3.98 10.50
CA ILE A 104 4.21 -2.66 10.46
C ILE A 104 4.75 -2.38 9.07
N CYS A 105 4.38 -1.24 8.51
CA CYS A 105 4.97 -0.74 7.27
C CYS A 105 5.33 0.75 7.39
N LEU A 106 6.33 1.14 6.61
CA LEU A 106 6.64 2.53 6.30
C LEU A 106 6.08 2.82 4.92
N ALA A 107 5.27 3.85 4.79
CA ALA A 107 4.73 4.29 3.52
C ALA A 107 5.00 5.78 3.30
N GLY A 108 4.95 6.22 2.07
CA GLY A 108 5.15 7.62 1.77
C GLY A 108 4.93 7.97 0.31
N ASP A 109 4.96 9.26 0.04
CA ASP A 109 4.71 9.85 -1.25
C ASP A 109 5.93 10.62 -1.75
N LEU A 110 6.16 10.50 -3.06
CA LEU A 110 7.15 11.26 -3.81
C LEU A 110 6.45 12.28 -4.70
N ALA A 111 6.90 13.52 -4.65
CA ALA A 111 6.41 14.60 -5.50
C ALA A 111 7.56 15.31 -6.20
N TYR A 112 7.26 16.13 -7.20
CA TYR A 112 8.25 17.02 -7.77
C TYR A 112 8.64 18.12 -6.78
N ASP A 113 9.88 18.48 -6.78
CA ASP A 113 10.32 19.69 -6.11
C ASP A 113 9.74 20.90 -6.84
N SER A 114 8.77 21.54 -6.21
CA SER A 114 8.13 22.74 -6.76
C SER A 114 9.08 23.92 -6.97
N TYR A 115 10.19 23.93 -6.29
CA TYR A 115 11.23 24.97 -6.48
C TYR A 115 11.97 24.85 -7.82
N ASN A 116 11.93 23.69 -8.47
CA ASN A 116 12.55 23.49 -9.78
C ASN A 116 11.56 23.60 -10.95
N ILE A 117 10.30 23.77 -10.68
CA ILE A 117 9.27 24.01 -11.71
C ILE A 117 9.00 25.50 -11.80
N THR A 118 10.10 26.35 -11.65
CA THR A 118 9.74 27.66 -11.54
C THR A 118 10.21 28.64 -12.42
N GLY A 119 9.69 29.40 -12.57
CA GLY A 119 9.35 30.75 -12.81
C GLY A 119 7.85 31.11 -12.75
N ALA A 120 7.05 30.19 -12.41
CA ALA A 120 5.65 30.46 -12.12
C ALA A 120 5.43 30.36 -10.61
N GLU A 121 5.41 31.49 -9.96
CA GLU A 121 4.93 31.62 -8.60
C GLU A 121 3.52 31.01 -8.52
N GLY A 122 3.36 29.97 -7.69
CA GLY A 122 2.08 29.71 -7.09
C GLY A 122 1.12 28.78 -7.78
N LEU A 123 1.55 27.75 -8.52
CA LEU A 123 0.64 26.64 -8.78
C LEU A 123 0.79 25.54 -7.72
N LEU A 124 0.18 25.79 -6.57
CA LEU A 124 -0.21 24.73 -5.65
C LEU A 124 -1.37 23.97 -6.32
N VAL A 125 -1.07 22.86 -6.95
CA VAL A 125 -2.09 21.86 -7.27
C VAL A 125 -2.34 21.13 -5.95
N THR A 126 -3.35 21.55 -5.25
CA THR A 126 -3.91 20.88 -4.09
C THR A 126 -4.71 19.65 -4.54
#